data_4fe339bc072c47bc914b3f04aa996b4d
#
_entry.id   4fe339bc072c47bc914b3f04aa996b4d
#
_cell.length_a   1.000
_cell.length_b   1.000
_cell.length_c   1.000
_cell.angle_alpha   90.00
_cell.angle_beta   90.00
_cell.angle_gamma   90.00
#
_symmetry.space_group_name_H-M   'P 1'
#
loop_
_entity.id
_entity.type
_entity.pdbx_description
1 polymer ?
#
loop_
_entity_poly.entity_id
_entity_poly.type
_entity_poly.pdbx_seq_one_letter_code
_entity_poly.pdbx_strand_id
1 'polypeptide(L)'
;MENRGREKFDIITLENHLSLDEIRLKMQTRPGFLMMQKWLVIYNVIVHPRPLSQIAMHTGLSEATVYRIVSDYNRFGPDAFEINRTNPYHVVF
;
A
#
# COMPACT_ATOMS: atom_id res chain seq x y z
N MET A 1 0.41 23.19 14.72
CA MET A 1 0.72 23.01 15.22
C MET A 1 1.24 21.88 15.44
N GLU A 2 1.05 21.32 16.06
CA GLU A 2 1.48 20.16 16.39
C GLU A 2 1.20 19.17 15.40
N ASN A 3 0.36 19.35 14.52
CA ASN A 3 0.03 18.30 13.57
C ASN A 3 1.15 17.98 12.66
N ARG A 4 1.96 18.95 12.32
CA ARG A 4 3.03 18.66 11.44
C ARG A 4 4.02 17.75 12.03
N GLY A 5 4.38 17.93 13.25
CA GLY A 5 5.35 17.10 13.89
C GLY A 5 4.82 15.70 14.05
N ARG A 6 3.54 15.60 14.32
CA ARG A 6 2.96 14.31 14.54
C ARG A 6 2.91 13.46 13.32
N GLU A 7 2.81 14.05 12.16
CA GLU A 7 2.71 13.26 10.94
C GLU A 7 3.87 12.31 10.75
N LYS A 8 5.03 12.68 11.24
CA LYS A 8 6.17 11.83 11.08
C LYS A 8 6.09 10.58 11.92
N PHE A 9 5.41 10.68 13.04
CA PHE A 9 5.38 9.57 13.97
C PHE A 9 4.05 8.87 14.03
N ASP A 10 3.05 9.41 13.36
CA ASP A 10 1.74 8.79 13.39
C ASP A 10 1.79 7.49 12.61
N ILE A 11 1.10 6.50 13.16
CA ILE A 11 0.97 5.24 12.50
C ILE A 11 0.04 5.41 11.32
N ILE A 12 0.41 4.84 10.20
CA ILE A 12 -0.40 4.92 9.01
C ILE A 12 -1.70 4.15 9.22
N THR A 13 -2.80 4.78 8.87
CA THR A 13 -4.11 4.17 9.01
C THR A 13 -4.55 3.57 7.70
N LEU A 14 -5.09 2.38 7.77
CA LEU A 14 -5.58 1.69 6.58
C LEU A 14 -7.07 1.46 6.70
N GLU A 15 -7.78 1.77 5.64
CA GLU A 15 -9.21 1.51 5.60
C GLU A 15 -9.45 0.01 5.51
N ASN A 16 -10.57 -0.42 6.06
CA ASN A 16 -10.85 -1.83 6.15
C ASN A 16 -11.52 -2.35 4.88
N HIS A 17 -10.77 -2.49 3.82
CA HIS A 17 -11.30 -3.01 2.56
C HIS A 17 -11.21 -4.52 2.49
N LEU A 18 -10.07 -5.08 2.90
CA LEU A 18 -9.85 -6.51 2.85
C LEU A 18 -9.28 -7.00 4.16
N SER A 19 -9.57 -8.24 4.49
CA SER A 19 -8.98 -8.87 5.66
C SER A 19 -7.53 -9.27 5.33
N LEU A 20 -6.80 -9.60 6.36
CA LEU A 20 -5.43 -10.05 6.18
C LEU A 20 -5.37 -11.31 5.32
N ASP A 21 -6.31 -12.22 5.52
CA ASP A 21 -6.33 -13.44 4.74
C ASP A 21 -6.59 -13.15 3.27
N GLU A 22 -7.45 -12.21 2.99
CA GLU A 22 -7.72 -11.82 1.61
C GLU A 22 -6.50 -11.20 0.96
N ILE A 23 -5.75 -10.42 1.72
CA ILE A 23 -4.53 -9.81 1.20
C ILE A 23 -3.50 -10.87 0.93
N ARG A 24 -3.36 -11.84 1.85
CA ARG A 24 -2.44 -12.93 1.61
C ARG A 24 -2.78 -13.69 0.34
N LEU A 25 -4.06 -13.86 0.10
CA LEU A 25 -4.49 -14.56 -1.07
C LEU A 25 -4.11 -13.79 -2.32
N LYS A 26 -4.26 -12.47 -2.30
CA LYS A 26 -3.85 -11.66 -3.42
C LYS A 26 -2.38 -11.83 -3.70
N MET A 27 -1.57 -11.89 -2.65
CA MET A 27 -0.14 -12.06 -2.82
C MET A 27 0.20 -13.42 -3.40
N GLN A 28 -0.58 -14.44 -3.03
CA GLN A 28 -0.32 -15.78 -3.50
C GLN A 28 -0.68 -15.97 -4.96
N THR A 29 -1.43 -15.06 -5.54
CA THR A 29 -1.79 -15.19 -6.95
C THR A 29 -0.67 -14.75 -7.87
N ARG A 30 0.47 -14.36 -7.31
CA ARG A 30 1.63 -13.95 -8.09
C ARG A 30 1.31 -12.82 -9.03
N PRO A 31 0.96 -11.68 -8.48
CA PRO A 31 0.44 -10.57 -9.28
C PRO A 31 1.50 -9.82 -10.08
N GLY A 32 2.74 -10.23 -10.04
CA GLY A 32 3.81 -9.50 -10.70
C GLY A 32 4.56 -8.64 -9.71
N PHE A 33 5.74 -8.22 -10.11
CA PHE A 33 6.64 -7.55 -9.18
C PHE A 33 6.07 -6.25 -8.62
N LEU A 34 5.60 -5.37 -9.49
CA LEU A 34 5.12 -4.08 -9.01
C LEU A 34 3.87 -4.21 -8.15
N MET A 35 3.00 -5.10 -8.55
CA MET A 35 1.79 -5.32 -7.81
C MET A 35 2.09 -5.96 -6.47
N MET A 36 3.05 -6.88 -6.46
CA MET A 36 3.45 -7.52 -5.22
C MET A 36 4.02 -6.50 -4.25
N GLN A 37 4.78 -5.54 -4.75
CA GLN A 37 5.30 -4.51 -3.89
C GLN A 37 4.18 -3.75 -3.19
N LYS A 38 3.14 -3.43 -3.93
CA LYS A 38 2.01 -2.70 -3.37
C LYS A 38 1.32 -3.52 -2.30
N TRP A 39 1.08 -4.80 -2.58
CA TRP A 39 0.46 -5.65 -1.58
C TRP A 39 1.33 -5.84 -0.35
N LEU A 40 2.65 -5.87 -0.54
CA LEU A 40 3.55 -5.99 0.58
C LEU A 40 3.47 -4.77 1.50
N VAL A 41 3.31 -3.59 0.93
CA VAL A 41 3.14 -2.40 1.74
C VAL A 41 1.88 -2.52 2.58
N ILE A 42 0.78 -2.90 1.95
CA ILE A 42 -0.50 -3.03 2.65
C ILE A 42 -0.40 -4.10 3.74
N TYR A 43 0.22 -5.22 3.40
CA TYR A 43 0.40 -6.30 4.34
C TYR A 43 1.19 -5.83 5.57
N ASN A 44 2.27 -5.09 5.33
CA ASN A 44 3.09 -4.57 6.43
C ASN A 44 2.31 -3.65 7.34
N VAL A 45 1.48 -2.81 6.76
CA VAL A 45 0.70 -1.88 7.56
C VAL A 45 -0.29 -2.62 8.44
N ILE A 46 -0.90 -3.66 7.92
CA ILE A 46 -1.87 -4.41 8.68
C ILE A 46 -1.23 -5.24 9.78
N VAL A 47 -0.17 -5.95 9.43
CA VAL A 47 0.44 -6.87 10.36
C VAL A 47 1.16 -6.14 11.49
N HIS A 48 1.79 -5.05 11.16
CA HIS A 48 2.57 -4.35 12.15
C HIS A 48 2.48 -2.85 11.88
N PRO A 49 1.40 -2.22 12.32
CA PRO A 49 1.23 -0.78 12.09
C PRO A 49 2.39 0.02 12.64
N ARG A 50 2.92 0.88 11.83
CA ARG A 50 4.09 1.68 12.18
C ARG A 50 4.02 3.00 11.45
N PRO A 51 4.86 3.97 11.88
CA PRO A 51 4.94 5.22 11.15
C PRO A 51 5.42 5.01 9.73
N LEU A 52 5.04 5.93 8.88
CA LEU A 52 5.37 5.88 7.46
C LEU A 52 6.85 5.64 7.22
N SER A 53 7.70 6.32 7.97
CA SER A 53 9.12 6.19 7.74
C SER A 53 9.61 4.76 7.96
N GLN A 54 9.02 4.07 8.92
CA GLN A 54 9.44 2.71 9.19
C GLN A 54 8.90 1.73 8.18
N ILE A 55 7.69 1.95 7.69
CA ILE A 55 7.17 1.11 6.63
C ILE A 55 8.06 1.27 5.39
N ALA A 56 8.45 2.49 5.08
CA ALA A 56 9.31 2.74 3.95
C ALA A 56 10.65 2.04 4.13
N MET A 57 11.19 2.13 5.32
CA MET A 57 12.47 1.50 5.60
C MET A 57 12.40 -0.01 5.42
N HIS A 58 11.35 -0.62 5.94
CA HIS A 58 11.24 -2.08 5.87
C HIS A 58 10.91 -2.59 4.48
N THR A 59 10.25 -1.79 3.68
CA THR A 59 9.90 -2.23 2.34
C THR A 59 10.91 -1.84 1.29
N GLY A 60 11.85 -0.95 1.65
CA GLY A 60 12.84 -0.50 0.69
C GLY A 60 12.32 0.54 -0.27
N LEU A 61 11.16 1.11 0.02
CA LEU A 61 10.58 2.12 -0.86
C LEU A 61 10.69 3.50 -0.22
N SER A 62 10.51 4.54 -1.03
CA SER A 62 10.53 5.89 -0.47
C SER A 62 9.25 6.14 0.31
N GLU A 63 9.31 7.10 1.21
CA GLU A 63 8.12 7.46 1.98
C GLU A 63 7.02 7.94 1.06
N ALA A 64 7.36 8.69 0.03
CA ALA A 64 6.36 9.19 -0.91
C ALA A 64 5.66 8.03 -1.61
N THR A 65 6.40 7.01 -1.97
CA THR A 65 5.83 5.85 -2.64
C THR A 65 4.90 5.09 -1.70
N VAL A 66 5.33 4.87 -0.47
CA VAL A 66 4.49 4.17 0.50
C VAL A 66 3.21 4.97 0.75
N TYR A 67 3.37 6.28 0.92
CA TYR A 67 2.20 7.13 1.16
C TYR A 67 1.20 7.02 0.02
N ARG A 68 1.69 7.04 -1.21
CA ARG A 68 0.82 6.97 -2.36
C ARG A 68 0.10 5.62 -2.42
N ILE A 69 0.82 4.54 -2.16
CA ILE A 69 0.23 3.22 -2.18
C ILE A 69 -0.88 3.11 -1.15
N VAL A 70 -0.61 3.58 0.07
CA VAL A 70 -1.60 3.51 1.13
C VAL A 70 -2.79 4.42 0.83
N SER A 71 -2.51 5.62 0.33
CA SER A 71 -3.58 6.56 -0.01
C SER A 71 -4.48 6.01 -1.09
N ASP A 72 -3.91 5.41 -2.11
CA ASP A 72 -4.69 4.85 -3.20
C ASP A 72 -5.53 3.68 -2.70
N TYR A 73 -4.93 2.86 -1.87
CA TYR A 73 -5.68 1.73 -1.32
C TYR A 73 -6.83 2.22 -0.44
N ASN A 74 -6.58 3.22 0.40
CA ASN A 74 -7.63 3.73 1.28
C ASN A 74 -8.77 4.31 0.47
N ARG A 75 -8.45 4.94 -0.65
CA ARG A 75 -9.46 5.59 -1.43
C ARG A 75 -10.23 4.65 -2.33
N PHE A 76 -9.54 3.75 -2.98
CA PHE A 76 -10.16 2.89 -3.99
C PHE A 76 -10.24 1.43 -3.60
N GLY A 77 -9.60 1.04 -2.53
CA GLY A 77 -9.57 -0.36 -2.14
C GLY A 77 -8.69 -1.16 -3.07
N PRO A 78 -8.92 -2.45 -3.15
CA PRO A 78 -8.07 -3.30 -4.01
C PRO A 78 -8.10 -2.90 -5.46
N ASP A 79 -9.14 -2.21 -5.88
CA ASP A 79 -9.23 -1.78 -7.27
C ASP A 79 -8.11 -0.83 -7.64
N ALA A 80 -7.56 -0.13 -6.67
CA ALA A 80 -6.45 0.78 -6.96
C ALA A 80 -5.32 0.06 -7.64
N PHE A 81 -5.09 -1.19 -7.30
CA PHE A 81 -4.00 -1.94 -7.87
C PHE A 81 -4.42 -2.68 -9.13
N GLU A 82 -5.64 -3.14 -9.12
CA GLU A 82 -6.12 -3.92 -10.24
C GLU A 82 -6.43 -3.09 -11.46
N ILE A 83 -6.84 -1.88 -11.26
CA ILE A 83 -7.13 -1.02 -12.36
C ILE A 83 -5.89 -0.77 -13.19
N ASN A 84 -4.77 -0.59 -12.53
CA ASN A 84 -3.54 -0.37 -13.26
C ASN A 84 -3.21 -1.53 -14.16
N ARG A 85 -3.49 -2.73 -13.69
CA ARG A 85 -3.17 -3.89 -14.46
C ARG A 85 -4.08 -4.02 -15.66
N THR A 86 -5.32 -3.65 -15.48
CA THR A 86 -6.28 -3.85 -16.55
C THR A 86 -6.44 -2.64 -17.44
N ASN A 87 -5.80 -1.57 -17.14
CA ASN A 87 -5.95 -0.36 -17.93
C ASN A 87 -5.25 -0.53 -19.26
N PRO A 88 -5.98 -0.55 -20.34
CA PRO A 88 -5.38 -0.82 -21.64
C PRO A 88 -4.45 0.28 -22.09
N TYR A 89 -4.57 1.45 -21.54
CA TYR A 89 -3.70 2.47 -21.95
C TYR A 89 -2.33 2.29 -21.49
N HIS A 90 -2.16 1.55 -20.45
CA HIS A 90 -0.84 1.27 -20.00
C HIS A 90 -0.15 0.34 -20.91
N VAL A 91 -0.94 -0.43 -21.59
CA VAL A 91 -0.38 -1.42 -22.38
C VAL A 91 -0.14 -0.95 -23.70
N VAL A 92 -0.92 -0.14 -24.13
CA VAL A 92 -0.85 0.34 -25.37
C VAL A 92 0.34 1.00 -25.74
N PHE A 93 0.87 1.42 -25.17
CA PHE A 93 1.81 2.03 -25.51
C PHE A 93 2.74 1.70 -25.53
#